data_369b1f797ab0931f219efb6948f0382f
#
_entry.id   369b1f797ab0931f219efb6948f0382f
#
_cell.length_a   1.000
_cell.length_b   1.000
_cell.length_c   1.000
_cell.angle_alpha   90.00
_cell.angle_beta   90.00
_cell.angle_gamma   90.00
#
_symmetry.space_group_name_H-M   'P 1'
#
loop_
_entity.id
_entity.type
_entity.pdbx_description
1 polymer ?
#
loop_
_entity_poly.entity_id
_entity_poly.type
_entity_poly.pdbx_seq_one_letter_code
_entity_poly.pdbx_strand_id
1 'polypeptide(L)'
;MARNEQLIRQHKILQILERVRFGKTLNELREDILEELGLTSLHTRTLRRDLEALQAAGIDVAPHDSQRGKIWKLGPRAKTATKISASATELISLSLGRQLLHPLAGTPFWMGIESFWQKVQEEIPDAVLAHYEKYRRTLRVLGMPAKSYERQHGIIKTLNRAILEHRVVEIKYSSVGKAPKTRRIEPYTIVLFQSSLYIIAAACEIDDPETRVRTYKLDRFSKAKILDEWFKFPKDLDLDQFVGNSLGIFIGNKPRNFKIKISSHAAQWVIEDPWHPEQKIKELKDGSIELSVKAVHEMEIIPRVLNLGAHAEILSPASARSLMVEIVKQMAEKYDD
;
A
#
# COMPACT_ATOMS: atom_id res chain seq x y z
N MET A 1 -30.72 18.83 -20.30
CA MET A 1 -29.26 19.05 -20.17
C MET A 1 -28.94 20.17 -19.19
N ALA A 2 -29.46 21.38 -19.29
CA ALA A 2 -29.10 22.52 -18.42
C ALA A 2 -29.26 22.30 -16.90
N ARG A 3 -30.18 21.46 -16.43
CA ARG A 3 -30.42 21.22 -15.00
C ARG A 3 -29.33 20.36 -14.33
N ASN A 4 -28.76 19.45 -15.08
CA ASN A 4 -27.65 18.59 -14.56
C ASN A 4 -26.33 19.38 -14.52
N GLU A 5 -26.08 20.27 -15.47
CA GLU A 5 -24.84 21.07 -15.50
C GLU A 5 -24.78 22.05 -14.32
N GLN A 6 -25.90 22.64 -13.92
CA GLN A 6 -25.97 23.50 -12.75
C GLN A 6 -25.67 22.72 -11.46
N LEU A 7 -26.25 21.52 -11.29
CA LEU A 7 -26.04 20.70 -10.12
C LEU A 7 -24.57 20.26 -10.00
N ILE A 8 -23.98 19.82 -11.12
CA ILE A 8 -22.57 19.44 -11.18
C ILE A 8 -21.68 20.62 -10.79
N ARG A 9 -21.97 21.81 -11.32
CA ARG A 9 -21.20 23.02 -11.02
C ARG A 9 -21.35 23.45 -9.55
N GLN A 10 -22.57 23.43 -9.00
CA GLN A 10 -22.81 23.72 -7.58
C GLN A 10 -22.11 22.77 -6.65
N HIS A 11 -22.13 21.47 -6.96
CA HIS A 11 -21.38 20.47 -6.19
C HIS A 11 -19.86 20.74 -6.24
N LYS A 12 -19.35 21.13 -7.42
CA LYS A 12 -17.95 21.44 -7.59
C LYS A 12 -17.53 22.71 -6.83
N ILE A 13 -18.38 23.75 -6.82
CA ILE A 13 -18.17 24.96 -6.01
C ILE A 13 -17.97 24.58 -4.53
N LEU A 14 -18.83 23.72 -3.99
CA LEU A 14 -18.75 23.27 -2.60
C LEU A 14 -17.45 22.52 -2.33
N GLN A 15 -17.07 21.58 -3.19
CA GLN A 15 -15.81 20.84 -3.08
C GLN A 15 -14.58 21.77 -3.09
N ILE A 16 -14.56 22.78 -3.96
CA ILE A 16 -13.45 23.73 -4.04
C ILE A 16 -13.38 24.58 -2.76
N LEU A 17 -14.52 25.11 -2.31
CA LEU A 17 -14.58 25.95 -1.10
C LEU A 17 -14.28 25.17 0.18
N GLU A 18 -14.55 23.87 0.22
CA GLU A 18 -14.24 22.99 1.35
C GLU A 18 -12.73 22.81 1.53
N ARG A 19 -11.98 22.70 0.42
CA ARG A 19 -10.52 22.52 0.42
C ARG A 19 -9.76 23.79 0.82
N VAL A 20 -10.39 24.98 0.76
CA VAL A 20 -9.71 26.26 0.92
C VAL A 20 -10.03 26.90 2.26
N ARG A 21 -9.00 27.06 3.10
CA ARG A 21 -9.15 27.67 4.43
C ARG A 21 -9.57 29.16 4.39
N PHE A 22 -9.09 29.90 3.39
CA PHE A 22 -9.22 31.37 3.32
C PHE A 22 -10.29 31.86 2.35
N GLY A 23 -11.01 30.94 1.69
CA GLY A 23 -12.00 31.26 0.66
C GLY A 23 -11.37 31.67 -0.67
N LYS A 24 -12.23 31.89 -1.69
CA LYS A 24 -11.83 32.30 -3.05
C LYS A 24 -12.67 33.45 -3.57
N THR A 25 -12.09 34.30 -4.39
CA THR A 25 -12.81 35.29 -5.18
C THR A 25 -13.63 34.61 -6.28
N LEU A 26 -14.60 35.31 -6.85
CA LEU A 26 -15.39 34.78 -7.99
C LEU A 26 -14.53 34.45 -9.21
N ASN A 27 -13.44 35.19 -9.43
CA ASN A 27 -12.53 34.92 -10.54
C ASN A 27 -11.69 33.65 -10.28
N GLU A 28 -11.12 33.49 -9.08
CA GLU A 28 -10.39 32.29 -8.69
C GLU A 28 -11.28 31.04 -8.75
N LEU A 29 -12.54 31.13 -8.29
CA LEU A 29 -13.52 30.03 -8.39
C LEU A 29 -13.86 29.72 -9.85
N ARG A 30 -13.95 30.74 -10.70
CA ARG A 30 -14.22 30.54 -12.13
C ARG A 30 -13.10 29.75 -12.80
N GLU A 31 -11.86 30.11 -12.53
CA GLU A 31 -10.68 29.45 -13.09
C GLU A 31 -10.61 28.01 -12.67
N ASP A 32 -10.74 27.71 -11.37
CA ASP A 32 -10.74 26.34 -10.87
C ASP A 32 -11.86 25.49 -11.50
N ILE A 33 -13.06 26.04 -11.63
CA ILE A 33 -14.20 25.31 -12.21
C ILE A 33 -14.01 25.06 -13.70
N LEU A 34 -13.47 26.01 -14.43
CA LEU A 34 -13.13 25.85 -15.85
C LEU A 34 -12.13 24.70 -16.03
N GLU A 35 -11.09 24.68 -15.19
CA GLU A 35 -10.06 23.65 -15.22
C GLU A 35 -10.61 22.27 -14.80
N GLU A 36 -11.29 22.18 -13.66
CA GLU A 36 -11.74 20.90 -13.10
C GLU A 36 -12.92 20.26 -13.87
N LEU A 37 -13.75 21.05 -14.56
CA LEU A 37 -14.85 20.55 -15.38
C LEU A 37 -14.54 20.53 -16.88
N GLY A 38 -13.36 20.99 -17.29
CA GLY A 38 -12.98 21.06 -18.71
C GLY A 38 -13.87 22.00 -19.55
N LEU A 39 -14.40 23.09 -18.94
CA LEU A 39 -15.27 24.00 -19.62
C LEU A 39 -14.47 25.05 -20.39
N THR A 40 -14.93 25.41 -21.57
CA THR A 40 -14.29 26.44 -22.42
C THR A 40 -14.64 27.86 -22.00
N SER A 41 -15.79 28.07 -21.36
CA SER A 41 -16.21 29.37 -20.87
C SER A 41 -17.19 29.26 -19.70
N LEU A 42 -17.10 30.20 -18.78
CA LEU A 42 -18.05 30.35 -17.65
C LEU A 42 -18.09 31.82 -17.23
N HIS A 43 -19.28 32.39 -17.13
CA HIS A 43 -19.44 33.77 -16.68
C HIS A 43 -19.48 33.85 -15.14
N THR A 44 -18.83 34.84 -14.55
CA THR A 44 -18.88 35.12 -13.11
C THR A 44 -20.28 35.35 -12.58
N ARG A 45 -21.19 35.90 -13.43
CA ARG A 45 -22.61 36.06 -13.11
C ARG A 45 -23.31 34.71 -12.88
N THR A 46 -22.95 33.68 -13.64
CA THR A 46 -23.50 32.34 -13.47
C THR A 46 -23.04 31.75 -12.13
N LEU A 47 -21.77 31.89 -11.78
CA LEU A 47 -21.23 31.44 -10.49
C LEU A 47 -21.89 32.16 -9.32
N ARG A 48 -22.12 33.48 -9.44
CA ARG A 48 -22.82 34.22 -8.40
C ARG A 48 -24.22 33.68 -8.17
N ARG A 49 -24.97 33.42 -9.25
CA ARG A 49 -26.32 32.81 -9.14
C ARG A 49 -26.29 31.43 -8.53
N ASP A 50 -25.26 30.63 -8.83
CA ASP A 50 -25.08 29.30 -8.21
C ASP A 50 -24.81 29.40 -6.72
N LEU A 51 -23.95 30.34 -6.29
CA LEU A 51 -23.68 30.62 -4.88
C LEU A 51 -24.92 31.14 -4.14
N GLU A 52 -25.69 32.06 -4.77
CA GLU A 52 -26.96 32.55 -4.22
C GLU A 52 -27.99 31.41 -4.11
N ALA A 53 -28.04 30.50 -5.09
CA ALA A 53 -28.92 29.33 -5.04
C ALA A 53 -28.51 28.36 -3.92
N LEU A 54 -27.21 28.16 -3.69
CA LEU A 54 -26.72 27.38 -2.56
C LEU A 54 -27.07 27.99 -1.21
N GLN A 55 -26.98 29.33 -1.09
CA GLN A 55 -27.45 30.05 0.10
C GLN A 55 -28.95 29.89 0.32
N ALA A 56 -29.75 30.05 -0.75
CA ALA A 56 -31.20 29.87 -0.70
C ALA A 56 -31.60 28.42 -0.34
N ALA A 57 -30.76 27.45 -0.68
CA ALA A 57 -30.91 26.06 -0.27
C ALA A 57 -30.46 25.78 1.20
N GLY A 58 -30.09 26.82 1.94
CA GLY A 58 -29.68 26.70 3.35
C GLY A 58 -28.24 26.31 3.59
N ILE A 59 -27.41 26.29 2.54
CA ILE A 59 -25.99 26.01 2.69
C ILE A 59 -25.27 27.26 3.20
N ASP A 60 -24.49 27.12 4.26
CA ASP A 60 -23.76 28.19 4.90
C ASP A 60 -22.54 28.59 4.03
N VAL A 61 -22.80 29.33 2.96
CA VAL A 61 -21.80 29.93 2.07
C VAL A 61 -22.03 31.42 1.99
N ALA A 62 -21.04 32.23 2.33
CA ALA A 62 -21.20 33.68 2.39
C ALA A 62 -20.00 34.43 1.82
N PRO A 63 -20.23 35.63 1.23
CA PRO A 63 -19.17 36.52 0.84
C PRO A 63 -18.58 37.22 2.08
N HIS A 64 -17.26 37.37 2.11
CA HIS A 64 -16.51 38.12 3.13
C HIS A 64 -15.60 39.14 2.43
N ASP A 65 -15.46 40.31 3.01
CA ASP A 65 -14.53 41.32 2.50
C ASP A 65 -13.09 40.93 2.90
N SER A 66 -12.16 41.02 1.95
CA SER A 66 -10.74 40.77 2.14
C SER A 66 -9.89 41.76 1.35
N GLN A 67 -8.58 41.78 1.62
CA GLN A 67 -7.63 42.61 0.83
C GLN A 67 -7.60 42.28 -0.66
N ARG A 68 -8.07 41.06 -1.05
CA ARG A 68 -8.17 40.58 -2.43
C ARG A 68 -9.55 40.87 -3.06
N GLY A 69 -10.42 41.64 -2.38
CA GLY A 69 -11.81 41.83 -2.73
C GLY A 69 -12.74 40.84 -2.03
N LYS A 70 -14.00 40.73 -2.52
CA LYS A 70 -14.98 39.80 -1.96
C LYS A 70 -14.58 38.33 -2.23
N ILE A 71 -14.37 37.58 -1.16
CA ILE A 71 -14.10 36.17 -1.18
C ILE A 71 -15.30 35.39 -0.66
N TRP A 72 -15.55 34.23 -1.25
CA TRP A 72 -16.59 33.29 -0.80
C TRP A 72 -15.98 32.22 0.07
N LYS A 73 -16.62 31.90 1.20
CA LYS A 73 -16.23 30.86 2.15
C LYS A 73 -17.41 30.01 2.54
N LEU A 74 -17.13 28.76 2.86
CA LEU A 74 -18.06 27.92 3.61
C LEU A 74 -17.96 28.28 5.09
N GLY A 75 -19.12 28.58 5.68
CA GLY A 75 -19.23 28.77 7.12
C GLY A 75 -19.14 27.43 7.90
N PRO A 76 -19.05 27.47 9.24
CA PRO A 76 -18.92 26.28 10.07
C PRO A 76 -20.05 25.25 9.86
N ARG A 77 -21.26 25.73 9.57
CA ARG A 77 -22.44 24.87 9.32
C ARG A 77 -22.42 24.16 7.96
N ALA A 78 -21.77 24.72 6.96
CA ALA A 78 -21.66 24.10 5.64
C ALA A 78 -20.62 22.98 5.62
N LYS A 79 -19.58 23.06 6.44
CA LYS A 79 -18.59 21.99 6.63
C LYS A 79 -19.20 20.72 7.23
N THR A 80 -20.36 20.83 7.85
CA THR A 80 -21.15 19.70 8.36
C THR A 80 -22.08 19.08 7.30
N ALA A 81 -22.22 19.70 6.12
CA ALA A 81 -23.15 19.23 5.08
C ALA A 81 -22.58 18.12 4.17
N THR A 82 -21.27 17.92 4.17
CA THR A 82 -20.62 16.75 3.57
C THR A 82 -20.56 15.61 4.59
N LYS A 83 -21.73 15.16 5.05
CA LYS A 83 -21.77 13.97 5.91
C LYS A 83 -21.28 12.76 5.11
N ILE A 84 -20.28 12.08 5.63
CA ILE A 84 -19.93 10.75 5.14
C ILE A 84 -21.13 9.86 5.44
N SER A 85 -21.87 9.47 4.41
CA SER A 85 -22.91 8.47 4.56
C SER A 85 -22.29 7.11 4.23
N ALA A 86 -22.30 6.20 5.18
CA ALA A 86 -21.86 4.83 4.93
C ALA A 86 -22.91 3.84 5.48
N SER A 87 -23.16 2.80 4.71
CA SER A 87 -23.96 1.67 5.12
C SER A 87 -23.21 0.81 6.14
N ALA A 88 -23.92 -0.03 6.90
CA ALA A 88 -23.28 -0.95 7.82
C ALA A 88 -22.28 -1.89 7.12
N THR A 89 -22.58 -2.33 5.89
CA THR A 89 -21.69 -3.18 5.08
C THR A 89 -20.39 -2.46 4.73
N GLU A 90 -20.46 -1.19 4.32
CA GLU A 90 -19.27 -0.37 4.01
C GLU A 90 -18.41 -0.16 5.25
N LEU A 91 -19.03 0.06 6.42
CA LEU A 91 -18.30 0.15 7.69
C LEU A 91 -17.60 -1.15 8.07
N ILE A 92 -18.26 -2.28 7.89
CA ILE A 92 -17.67 -3.59 8.15
C ILE A 92 -16.46 -3.78 7.21
N SER A 93 -16.63 -3.53 5.92
CA SER A 93 -15.57 -3.65 4.92
C SER A 93 -14.37 -2.74 5.23
N LEU A 94 -14.63 -1.49 5.61
CA LEU A 94 -13.59 -0.54 6.02
C LEU A 94 -12.87 -1.01 7.30
N SER A 95 -13.61 -1.50 8.28
CA SER A 95 -13.06 -2.02 9.53
C SER A 95 -12.18 -3.26 9.29
N LEU A 96 -12.59 -4.16 8.40
CA LEU A 96 -11.80 -5.33 8.01
C LEU A 96 -10.53 -4.91 7.26
N GLY A 97 -10.66 -4.01 6.28
CA GLY A 97 -9.50 -3.44 5.58
C GLY A 97 -8.50 -2.80 6.53
N ARG A 98 -8.99 -2.05 7.54
CA ARG A 98 -8.17 -1.48 8.61
C ARG A 98 -7.44 -2.57 9.42
N GLN A 99 -8.11 -3.67 9.78
CA GLN A 99 -7.46 -4.78 10.48
C GLN A 99 -6.37 -5.46 9.62
N LEU A 100 -6.63 -5.67 8.33
CA LEU A 100 -5.65 -6.22 7.39
C LEU A 100 -4.43 -5.30 7.21
N LEU A 101 -4.62 -3.98 7.29
CA LEU A 101 -3.56 -2.98 7.19
C LEU A 101 -2.87 -2.67 8.53
N HIS A 102 -3.24 -3.35 9.61
CA HIS A 102 -2.60 -3.19 10.94
C HIS A 102 -1.07 -3.34 10.93
N PRO A 103 -0.43 -4.16 10.05
CA PRO A 103 1.02 -4.19 9.90
C PRO A 103 1.66 -2.84 9.55
N LEU A 104 0.88 -1.83 9.12
CA LEU A 104 1.32 -0.45 8.90
C LEU A 104 1.29 0.40 10.19
N ALA A 105 0.92 -0.14 11.35
CA ALA A 105 0.83 0.61 12.60
C ALA A 105 2.12 1.38 12.90
N GLY A 106 1.97 2.65 13.34
CA GLY A 106 3.08 3.57 13.57
C GLY A 106 3.62 4.27 12.31
N THR A 107 3.09 3.99 11.12
CA THR A 107 3.45 4.72 9.91
C THR A 107 2.54 5.93 9.66
N PRO A 108 2.97 6.94 8.86
CA PRO A 108 2.08 8.01 8.42
C PRO A 108 0.83 7.51 7.67
N PHE A 109 0.95 6.39 6.93
CA PHE A 109 -0.17 5.76 6.23
C PHE A 109 -1.23 5.25 7.21
N TRP A 110 -0.80 4.59 8.28
CA TRP A 110 -1.69 4.13 9.34
C TRP A 110 -2.39 5.29 10.06
N MET A 111 -1.67 6.37 10.36
CA MET A 111 -2.25 7.56 10.97
C MET A 111 -3.36 8.16 10.09
N GLY A 112 -3.19 8.15 8.76
CA GLY A 112 -4.23 8.56 7.82
C GLY A 112 -5.47 7.66 7.90
N ILE A 113 -5.29 6.34 7.97
CA ILE A 113 -6.38 5.36 8.12
C ILE A 113 -7.13 5.59 9.44
N GLU A 114 -6.42 5.75 10.55
CA GLU A 114 -7.02 6.00 11.87
C GLU A 114 -7.78 7.34 11.91
N SER A 115 -7.18 8.39 11.38
CA SER A 115 -7.84 9.71 11.28
C SER A 115 -9.12 9.66 10.44
N PHE A 116 -9.10 8.93 9.33
CA PHE A 116 -10.30 8.75 8.51
C PHE A 116 -11.35 7.91 9.23
N TRP A 117 -10.95 6.82 9.88
CA TRP A 117 -11.84 5.97 10.66
C TRP A 117 -12.55 6.75 11.78
N GLN A 118 -11.83 7.61 12.51
CA GLN A 118 -12.42 8.48 13.54
C GLN A 118 -13.48 9.41 12.96
N LYS A 119 -13.19 10.11 11.85
CA LYS A 119 -14.17 10.97 11.17
C LYS A 119 -15.42 10.22 10.74
N VAL A 120 -15.24 9.00 10.23
CA VAL A 120 -16.35 8.12 9.84
C VAL A 120 -17.21 7.78 11.06
N GLN A 121 -16.60 7.42 12.19
CA GLN A 121 -17.35 7.09 13.42
C GLN A 121 -18.10 8.30 14.01
N GLU A 122 -17.55 9.50 13.91
CA GLU A 122 -18.18 10.73 14.43
C GLU A 122 -19.41 11.15 13.62
N GLU A 123 -19.47 10.82 12.32
CA GLU A 123 -20.53 11.27 11.41
C GLU A 123 -21.64 10.23 11.17
N ILE A 124 -21.42 8.98 11.57
CA ILE A 124 -22.37 7.89 11.31
C ILE A 124 -23.52 7.89 12.33
N PRO A 125 -24.77 7.70 11.87
CA PRO A 125 -25.92 7.55 12.76
C PRO A 125 -25.78 6.36 13.71
N ASP A 126 -26.20 6.52 14.97
CA ASP A 126 -26.15 5.49 16.02
C ASP A 126 -26.81 4.16 15.60
N ALA A 127 -27.89 4.22 14.82
CA ALA A 127 -28.56 3.03 14.30
C ALA A 127 -27.68 2.19 13.37
N VAL A 128 -26.86 2.85 12.54
CA VAL A 128 -25.92 2.17 11.62
C VAL A 128 -24.74 1.61 12.43
N LEU A 129 -24.28 2.36 13.42
CA LEU A 129 -23.20 1.93 14.33
C LEU A 129 -23.61 0.71 15.16
N ALA A 130 -24.84 0.68 15.69
CA ALA A 130 -25.38 -0.48 16.40
C ALA A 130 -25.47 -1.73 15.51
N HIS A 131 -25.83 -1.55 14.24
CA HIS A 131 -25.86 -2.63 13.26
C HIS A 131 -24.45 -3.13 12.93
N TYR A 132 -23.49 -2.21 12.72
CA TYR A 132 -22.08 -2.53 12.55
C TYR A 132 -21.53 -3.35 13.73
N GLU A 133 -21.77 -2.95 14.97
CA GLU A 133 -21.28 -3.66 16.17
C GLU A 133 -21.84 -5.08 16.28
N LYS A 134 -23.09 -5.30 15.84
CA LYS A 134 -23.68 -6.64 15.75
C LYS A 134 -22.95 -7.53 14.73
N TYR A 135 -22.70 -7.01 13.53
CA TYR A 135 -22.06 -7.77 12.45
C TYR A 135 -20.55 -7.94 12.66
N ARG A 136 -19.85 -7.00 13.31
CA ARG A 136 -18.42 -7.11 13.63
C ARG A 136 -18.06 -8.41 14.36
N ARG A 137 -19.04 -9.03 15.05
CA ARG A 137 -18.84 -10.30 15.75
C ARG A 137 -18.78 -11.52 14.83
N THR A 138 -19.26 -11.40 13.59
CA THR A 138 -19.37 -12.53 12.65
C THR A 138 -18.09 -12.82 11.88
N LEU A 139 -17.15 -11.84 11.80
CA LEU A 139 -15.89 -11.99 11.08
C LEU A 139 -14.74 -11.40 11.89
N ARG A 140 -13.67 -12.17 12.02
CA ARG A 140 -12.44 -11.76 12.71
C ARG A 140 -11.24 -12.03 11.83
N VAL A 141 -10.31 -11.08 11.77
CA VAL A 141 -9.00 -11.26 11.14
C VAL A 141 -8.05 -11.84 12.20
N LEU A 142 -7.48 -13.00 11.91
CA LEU A 142 -6.52 -13.68 12.79
C LEU A 142 -5.15 -13.81 12.09
N GLY A 143 -4.11 -14.04 12.87
CA GLY A 143 -2.79 -14.40 12.35
C GLY A 143 -1.90 -13.23 11.90
N MET A 144 -2.33 -11.98 12.09
CA MET A 144 -1.48 -10.83 11.82
C MET A 144 -0.66 -10.48 13.07
N PRO A 145 0.68 -10.67 13.08
CA PRO A 145 1.50 -10.29 14.22
C PRO A 145 1.37 -8.79 14.50
N ALA A 146 1.17 -8.43 15.75
CA ALA A 146 1.21 -7.04 16.18
C ALA A 146 2.64 -6.50 15.98
N LYS A 147 2.79 -5.55 15.07
CA LYS A 147 4.04 -4.86 14.76
C LYS A 147 3.78 -3.37 14.71
N SER A 148 4.70 -2.57 15.19
CA SER A 148 4.60 -1.12 15.14
C SER A 148 5.88 -0.53 14.56
N TYR A 149 5.72 0.47 13.69
CA TYR A 149 6.80 1.23 13.08
C TYR A 149 7.01 2.61 13.72
N GLU A 150 6.51 2.84 14.94
CA GLU A 150 6.67 4.12 15.63
C GLU A 150 8.14 4.56 15.72
N ARG A 151 9.03 3.64 16.05
CA ARG A 151 10.48 3.92 16.12
C ARG A 151 11.10 4.27 14.77
N GLN A 152 10.53 3.78 13.68
CA GLN A 152 10.97 4.01 12.31
C GLN A 152 10.21 5.14 11.60
N HIS A 153 9.26 5.81 12.28
CA HIS A 153 8.42 6.86 11.69
C HIS A 153 9.24 7.93 10.95
N GLY A 154 10.30 8.44 11.56
CA GLY A 154 11.20 9.42 10.93
C GLY A 154 11.93 8.87 9.71
N ILE A 155 12.35 7.60 9.75
CA ILE A 155 13.00 6.91 8.63
C ILE A 155 12.03 6.75 7.47
N ILE A 156 10.79 6.32 7.73
CA ILE A 156 9.74 6.16 6.71
C ILE A 156 9.44 7.51 6.03
N LYS A 157 9.29 8.57 6.82
CA LYS A 157 9.06 9.93 6.30
C LYS A 157 10.20 10.38 5.39
N THR A 158 11.44 10.13 5.81
CA THR A 158 12.66 10.44 5.05
C THR A 158 12.70 9.67 3.73
N LEU A 159 12.46 8.35 3.77
CA LEU A 159 12.46 7.49 2.59
C LEU A 159 11.33 7.87 1.62
N ASN A 160 10.12 8.09 2.14
CA ASN A 160 8.98 8.48 1.30
C ASN A 160 9.25 9.81 0.56
N ARG A 161 9.81 10.80 1.27
CA ARG A 161 10.21 12.06 0.66
C ARG A 161 11.29 11.86 -0.42
N ALA A 162 12.31 11.04 -0.13
CA ALA A 162 13.39 10.75 -1.06
C ALA A 162 12.91 10.04 -2.34
N ILE A 163 11.93 9.13 -2.21
CA ILE A 163 11.29 8.47 -3.36
C ILE A 163 10.58 9.51 -4.23
N LEU A 164 9.78 10.39 -3.64
CA LEU A 164 9.04 11.42 -4.37
C LEU A 164 9.94 12.45 -5.05
N GLU A 165 11.06 12.81 -4.40
CA GLU A 165 12.02 13.81 -4.90
C GLU A 165 13.14 13.17 -5.73
N HIS A 166 13.17 11.86 -5.92
CA HIS A 166 14.22 11.09 -6.61
C HIS A 166 15.62 11.39 -6.05
N ARG A 167 15.76 11.38 -4.72
CA ARG A 167 17.00 11.71 -4.02
C ARG A 167 17.69 10.51 -3.42
N VAL A 168 19.00 10.49 -3.51
CA VAL A 168 19.86 9.48 -2.86
C VAL A 168 19.75 9.59 -1.34
N VAL A 169 19.70 8.44 -0.67
CA VAL A 169 19.64 8.36 0.79
C VAL A 169 20.84 7.60 1.33
N GLU A 170 21.51 8.19 2.31
CA GLU A 170 22.45 7.50 3.16
C GLU A 170 21.68 6.79 4.29
N ILE A 171 21.89 5.48 4.41
CA ILE A 171 21.27 4.63 5.41
C ILE A 171 22.29 3.95 6.29
N LYS A 172 21.96 3.73 7.57
CA LYS A 172 22.68 2.78 8.42
C LYS A 172 21.84 1.51 8.53
N TYR A 173 22.36 0.40 7.97
CA TYR A 173 21.63 -0.84 7.76
C TYR A 173 22.35 -2.05 8.32
N SER A 174 21.63 -2.90 9.06
CA SER A 174 22.13 -4.14 9.66
C SER A 174 21.63 -5.34 8.86
N SER A 175 22.53 -5.99 8.10
CA SER A 175 22.22 -7.30 7.51
C SER A 175 22.23 -8.38 8.59
N VAL A 176 21.48 -9.48 8.37
CA VAL A 176 21.42 -10.60 9.33
C VAL A 176 22.83 -11.12 9.59
N GLY A 177 23.20 -11.27 10.86
CA GLY A 177 24.50 -11.78 11.28
C GLY A 177 25.70 -10.86 11.00
N LYS A 178 25.48 -9.59 10.59
CA LYS A 178 26.55 -8.64 10.26
C LYS A 178 26.40 -7.33 11.02
N ALA A 179 27.52 -6.71 11.34
CA ALA A 179 27.54 -5.37 11.94
C ALA A 179 26.85 -4.33 11.02
N PRO A 180 26.23 -3.29 11.61
CA PRO A 180 25.62 -2.22 10.84
C PRO A 180 26.63 -1.54 9.92
N LYS A 181 26.23 -1.33 8.66
CA LYS A 181 27.05 -0.59 7.66
C LYS A 181 26.30 0.62 7.14
N THR A 182 27.04 1.69 6.89
CA THR A 182 26.52 2.84 6.14
C THR A 182 26.54 2.49 4.65
N ARG A 183 25.43 2.80 3.97
CA ARG A 183 25.23 2.56 2.53
C ARG A 183 24.54 3.75 1.91
N ARG A 184 24.75 3.96 0.62
CA ARG A 184 24.02 4.93 -0.19
C ARG A 184 23.08 4.17 -1.11
N ILE A 185 21.81 4.56 -1.13
CA ILE A 185 20.77 3.91 -1.93
C ILE A 185 19.94 4.93 -2.72
N GLU A 186 19.47 4.52 -3.87
CA GLU A 186 18.44 5.19 -4.68
C GLU A 186 17.10 4.49 -4.38
N PRO A 187 16.26 5.02 -3.49
CA PRO A 187 15.02 4.35 -3.10
C PRO A 187 13.95 4.52 -4.17
N TYR A 188 13.35 3.41 -4.61
CA TYR A 188 12.35 3.38 -5.68
C TYR A 188 10.92 3.29 -5.13
N THR A 189 10.67 2.40 -4.18
CA THR A 189 9.34 2.21 -3.60
C THR A 189 9.39 1.53 -2.23
N ILE A 190 8.29 1.68 -1.48
CA ILE A 190 8.02 0.96 -0.22
C ILE A 190 7.02 -0.14 -0.49
N VAL A 191 7.33 -1.36 -0.12
CA VAL A 191 6.49 -2.54 -0.30
C VAL A 191 6.08 -3.11 1.05
N LEU A 192 4.80 -3.35 1.23
CA LEU A 192 4.29 -4.17 2.32
C LEU A 192 4.23 -5.63 1.85
N PHE A 193 5.04 -6.48 2.45
CA PHE A 193 5.03 -7.92 2.17
C PHE A 193 4.85 -8.69 3.46
N GLN A 194 3.82 -9.52 3.50
CA GLN A 194 3.34 -10.17 4.72
C GLN A 194 3.10 -9.10 5.82
N SER A 195 3.79 -9.14 6.94
CA SER A 195 3.64 -8.16 8.03
C SER A 195 4.85 -7.23 8.14
N SER A 196 5.60 -7.01 7.06
CA SER A 196 6.83 -6.20 7.10
C SER A 196 6.92 -5.24 5.93
N LEU A 197 7.48 -4.05 6.21
CA LEU A 197 7.82 -3.06 5.20
C LEU A 197 9.23 -3.29 4.65
N TYR A 198 9.35 -3.17 3.35
CA TYR A 198 10.60 -3.30 2.61
C TYR A 198 10.76 -2.11 1.67
N ILE A 199 12.01 -1.75 1.42
CA ILE A 199 12.39 -0.73 0.46
C ILE A 199 13.05 -1.42 -0.71
N ILE A 200 12.53 -1.21 -1.91
CA ILE A 200 13.22 -1.57 -3.15
C ILE A 200 14.08 -0.37 -3.51
N ALA A 201 15.38 -0.60 -3.64
CA ALA A 201 16.34 0.46 -3.93
C ALA A 201 17.57 -0.09 -4.68
N ALA A 202 18.20 0.74 -5.50
CA ALA A 202 19.52 0.44 -6.01
C ALA A 202 20.60 0.80 -4.99
N ALA A 203 21.61 -0.06 -4.84
CA ALA A 203 22.81 0.24 -4.07
C ALA A 203 23.76 1.07 -4.93
N CYS A 204 24.14 2.28 -4.48
CA CYS A 204 25.01 3.15 -5.24
C CYS A 204 26.45 2.62 -5.40
N GLU A 205 26.85 1.69 -4.50
CA GLU A 205 28.18 1.08 -4.53
C GLU A 205 28.31 -0.09 -5.52
N ILE A 206 27.21 -0.43 -6.24
CA ILE A 206 27.17 -1.57 -7.17
C ILE A 206 26.87 -1.06 -8.58
N ASP A 207 27.80 -1.25 -9.47
CA ASP A 207 27.72 -0.78 -10.87
C ASP A 207 26.86 -1.74 -11.74
N ASP A 208 26.84 -3.03 -11.40
CA ASP A 208 26.12 -4.04 -12.17
C ASP A 208 24.59 -3.83 -12.11
N PRO A 209 23.93 -3.50 -13.24
CA PRO A 209 22.51 -3.22 -13.29
C PRO A 209 21.62 -4.37 -12.79
N GLU A 210 22.05 -5.64 -12.97
CA GLU A 210 21.26 -6.81 -12.60
C GLU A 210 21.27 -7.06 -11.09
N THR A 211 22.33 -6.67 -10.39
CA THR A 211 22.52 -6.94 -8.95
C THR A 211 22.44 -5.71 -8.05
N ARG A 212 22.44 -4.50 -8.63
CA ARG A 212 22.39 -3.25 -7.84
C ARG A 212 21.03 -3.02 -7.18
N VAL A 213 19.93 -3.47 -7.80
CA VAL A 213 18.59 -3.32 -7.21
C VAL A 213 18.39 -4.41 -6.16
N ARG A 214 18.02 -3.99 -4.96
CA ARG A 214 17.92 -4.86 -3.78
C ARG A 214 16.71 -4.51 -2.94
N THR A 215 16.30 -5.47 -2.14
CA THR A 215 15.26 -5.30 -1.12
C THR A 215 15.89 -5.11 0.25
N TYR A 216 15.52 -4.05 0.92
CA TYR A 216 15.96 -3.70 2.26
C TYR A 216 14.80 -3.77 3.24
N LYS A 217 14.89 -4.62 4.26
CA LYS A 217 13.84 -4.71 5.30
C LYS A 217 13.90 -3.50 6.21
N LEU A 218 12.80 -2.77 6.36
CA LEU A 218 12.76 -1.52 7.10
C LEU A 218 13.15 -1.67 8.58
N ASP A 219 12.83 -2.79 9.19
CA ASP A 219 13.22 -3.10 10.58
C ASP A 219 14.72 -3.05 10.84
N ARG A 220 15.53 -3.15 9.80
CA ARG A 220 16.99 -3.18 9.87
C ARG A 220 17.65 -1.83 9.66
N PHE A 221 16.84 -0.78 9.45
CA PHE A 221 17.31 0.60 9.37
C PHE A 221 17.44 1.20 10.76
N SER A 222 18.59 1.76 11.09
CA SER A 222 18.79 2.55 12.31
C SER A 222 18.87 4.05 12.03
N LYS A 223 19.18 4.46 10.79
CA LYS A 223 19.24 5.85 10.35
C LYS A 223 18.97 5.96 8.86
N ALA A 224 18.35 7.08 8.45
CA ALA A 224 18.22 7.49 7.05
C ALA A 224 18.41 9.01 6.96
N LYS A 225 19.19 9.48 5.97
CA LYS A 225 19.47 10.89 5.69
C LYS A 225 19.42 11.11 4.19
N ILE A 226 18.58 12.04 3.73
CA ILE A 226 18.54 12.46 2.33
C ILE A 226 19.85 13.22 2.02
N LEU A 227 20.48 12.86 0.92
CA LEU A 227 21.67 13.55 0.39
C LEU A 227 21.26 14.61 -0.65
N ASP A 228 22.16 15.54 -0.94
CA ASP A 228 21.96 16.54 -1.99
C ASP A 228 22.39 16.00 -3.36
N GLU A 229 21.88 14.82 -3.68
CA GLU A 229 22.17 14.07 -4.89
C GLU A 229 20.86 13.46 -5.42
N TRP A 230 20.70 13.53 -6.75
CA TRP A 230 19.51 13.02 -7.44
C TRP A 230 19.85 11.82 -8.30
N PHE A 231 18.92 10.91 -8.41
CA PHE A 231 19.01 9.78 -9.34
C PHE A 231 17.89 9.85 -10.39
N LYS A 232 18.13 9.16 -11.52
CA LYS A 232 17.10 8.97 -12.54
C LYS A 232 16.46 7.61 -12.32
N PHE A 233 15.13 7.58 -12.18
CA PHE A 233 14.41 6.33 -12.12
C PHE A 233 14.62 5.54 -13.43
N PRO A 234 15.04 4.25 -13.37
CA PRO A 234 15.26 3.44 -14.57
C PRO A 234 13.95 3.30 -15.37
N LYS A 235 13.97 3.70 -16.66
CA LYS A 235 12.78 3.68 -17.52
C LYS A 235 12.24 2.26 -17.77
N ASP A 236 13.13 1.29 -17.75
CA ASP A 236 12.84 -0.11 -18.05
C ASP A 236 12.48 -0.93 -16.79
N LEU A 237 12.45 -0.30 -15.62
CA LEU A 237 12.08 -0.95 -14.36
C LEU A 237 10.57 -0.85 -14.14
N ASP A 238 9.86 -1.91 -14.52
CA ASP A 238 8.46 -2.12 -14.15
C ASP A 238 8.41 -2.73 -12.74
N LEU A 239 8.07 -1.92 -11.75
CA LEU A 239 7.99 -2.36 -10.34
C LEU A 239 6.89 -3.40 -10.12
N ASP A 240 5.78 -3.33 -10.83
CA ASP A 240 4.67 -4.27 -10.69
C ASP A 240 5.07 -5.64 -11.24
N GLN A 241 5.69 -5.67 -12.40
CA GLN A 241 6.25 -6.90 -12.97
C GLN A 241 7.41 -7.43 -12.09
N PHE A 242 8.22 -6.54 -11.55
CA PHE A 242 9.38 -6.86 -10.74
C PHE A 242 8.99 -7.53 -9.40
N VAL A 243 7.91 -7.07 -8.77
CA VAL A 243 7.34 -7.68 -7.55
C VAL A 243 6.46 -8.89 -7.89
N GLY A 244 5.71 -8.84 -8.99
CA GLY A 244 4.76 -9.88 -9.40
C GLY A 244 5.40 -11.16 -9.90
N ASN A 245 6.66 -11.12 -10.38
CA ASN A 245 7.40 -12.31 -10.86
C ASN A 245 8.00 -13.16 -9.73
N SER A 246 7.85 -12.75 -8.48
CA SER A 246 8.45 -13.41 -7.30
C SER A 246 7.36 -13.95 -6.37
N LEU A 247 7.62 -15.11 -5.76
CA LEU A 247 6.82 -15.64 -4.66
C LEU A 247 7.01 -14.85 -3.35
N GLY A 248 7.93 -13.90 -3.35
CA GLY A 248 8.32 -13.12 -2.18
C GLY A 248 8.89 -11.75 -2.55
N ILE A 249 9.88 -11.34 -1.78
CA ILE A 249 10.54 -10.04 -1.87
C ILE A 249 11.98 -10.15 -2.41
N PHE A 250 12.37 -11.31 -2.90
CA PHE A 250 13.70 -11.54 -3.45
C PHE A 250 13.77 -11.01 -4.88
N ILE A 251 14.85 -10.32 -5.19
CA ILE A 251 15.04 -9.54 -6.40
C ILE A 251 16.41 -9.88 -7.00
N GLY A 252 16.54 -9.79 -8.32
CA GLY A 252 17.83 -9.74 -9.00
C GLY A 252 18.20 -10.94 -9.87
N ASN A 253 17.40 -12.00 -9.90
CA ASN A 253 17.65 -13.16 -10.79
C ASN A 253 16.50 -13.35 -11.77
N LYS A 254 16.81 -13.94 -12.95
CA LYS A 254 15.77 -14.40 -13.86
C LYS A 254 14.92 -15.48 -13.17
N PRO A 255 13.59 -15.42 -13.26
CA PRO A 255 12.72 -16.46 -12.70
C PRO A 255 13.10 -17.85 -13.24
N ARG A 256 13.26 -18.80 -12.33
CA ARG A 256 13.51 -20.22 -12.65
C ARG A 256 12.27 -21.04 -12.32
N ASN A 257 12.07 -22.12 -13.05
CA ASN A 257 10.97 -23.03 -12.78
C ASN A 257 11.39 -24.05 -11.74
N PHE A 258 10.67 -24.11 -10.63
CA PHE A 258 10.83 -25.09 -9.56
C PHE A 258 9.77 -26.17 -9.72
N LYS A 259 10.18 -27.43 -9.59
CA LYS A 259 9.28 -28.58 -9.55
C LYS A 259 9.37 -29.24 -8.19
N ILE A 260 8.23 -29.38 -7.56
CA ILE A 260 8.09 -29.95 -6.22
C ILE A 260 7.08 -31.10 -6.29
N LYS A 261 7.47 -32.27 -5.82
CA LYS A 261 6.53 -33.38 -5.59
C LYS A 261 5.93 -33.22 -4.20
N ILE A 262 4.62 -33.34 -4.10
CA ILE A 262 3.87 -33.21 -2.85
C ILE A 262 3.01 -34.46 -2.71
N SER A 263 3.10 -35.13 -1.55
CA SER A 263 2.37 -36.37 -1.30
C SER A 263 0.86 -36.13 -1.30
N SER A 264 0.07 -37.17 -1.51
CA SER A 264 -1.39 -37.15 -1.46
C SER A 264 -1.94 -36.58 -0.14
N HIS A 265 -1.20 -36.74 0.95
CA HIS A 265 -1.57 -36.22 2.29
C HIS A 265 -1.60 -34.68 2.35
N ALA A 266 -0.66 -34.01 1.65
CA ALA A 266 -0.52 -32.55 1.66
C ALA A 266 -0.97 -31.86 0.36
N ALA A 267 -1.32 -32.65 -0.66
CA ALA A 267 -1.68 -32.13 -1.99
C ALA A 267 -2.86 -31.14 -1.92
N GLN A 268 -3.90 -31.47 -1.14
CA GLN A 268 -5.09 -30.66 -1.00
C GLN A 268 -4.78 -29.26 -0.42
N TRP A 269 -3.88 -29.17 0.56
CA TRP A 269 -3.51 -27.88 1.16
C TRP A 269 -2.87 -26.93 0.16
N VAL A 270 -2.08 -27.46 -0.79
CA VAL A 270 -1.40 -26.62 -1.81
C VAL A 270 -2.35 -26.27 -2.96
N ILE A 271 -3.39 -27.08 -3.17
CA ILE A 271 -4.45 -26.78 -4.14
C ILE A 271 -5.35 -25.66 -3.61
N GLU A 272 -5.72 -25.71 -2.32
CA GLU A 272 -6.59 -24.73 -1.66
C GLU A 272 -5.88 -23.40 -1.39
N ASP A 273 -4.59 -23.44 -1.01
CA ASP A 273 -3.75 -22.27 -0.77
C ASP A 273 -2.58 -22.20 -1.78
N PRO A 274 -2.82 -21.73 -3.01
CA PRO A 274 -1.82 -21.68 -4.05
C PRO A 274 -0.63 -20.79 -3.66
N TRP A 275 0.59 -21.26 -3.94
CA TRP A 275 1.80 -20.48 -3.68
C TRP A 275 1.95 -19.29 -4.62
N HIS A 276 1.45 -19.43 -5.86
CA HIS A 276 1.49 -18.39 -6.88
C HIS A 276 0.28 -18.53 -7.83
N PRO A 277 -0.31 -17.40 -8.29
CA PRO A 277 -1.46 -17.44 -9.22
C PRO A 277 -1.18 -18.21 -10.52
N GLU A 278 0.06 -18.20 -11.02
CA GLU A 278 0.48 -18.87 -12.24
C GLU A 278 1.06 -20.26 -12.00
N GLN A 279 0.96 -20.82 -10.80
CA GLN A 279 1.45 -22.19 -10.54
C GLN A 279 0.70 -23.20 -11.40
N LYS A 280 1.39 -24.28 -11.76
CA LYS A 280 0.80 -25.41 -12.51
C LYS A 280 0.86 -26.65 -11.65
N ILE A 281 -0.24 -27.36 -11.56
CA ILE A 281 -0.36 -28.60 -10.80
C ILE A 281 -0.65 -29.73 -11.79
N LYS A 282 0.08 -30.83 -11.65
CA LYS A 282 -0.13 -32.09 -12.34
C LYS A 282 -0.41 -33.17 -11.31
N GLU A 283 -1.60 -33.73 -11.34
CA GLU A 283 -1.98 -34.86 -10.50
C GLU A 283 -1.29 -36.14 -10.99
N LEU A 284 -0.87 -36.98 -10.06
CA LEU A 284 -0.23 -38.27 -10.30
C LEU A 284 -1.19 -39.40 -9.89
N LYS A 285 -0.93 -40.62 -10.38
CA LYS A 285 -1.81 -41.78 -10.18
C LYS A 285 -1.93 -42.22 -8.70
N ASP A 286 -0.98 -41.90 -7.88
CA ASP A 286 -0.93 -42.20 -6.46
C ASP A 286 -1.61 -41.11 -5.58
N GLY A 287 -2.29 -40.14 -6.19
CA GLY A 287 -2.90 -39.00 -5.51
C GLY A 287 -1.92 -37.92 -5.08
N SER A 288 -0.62 -38.10 -5.33
CA SER A 288 0.37 -37.03 -5.16
C SER A 288 0.28 -36.01 -6.31
N ILE A 289 0.88 -34.85 -6.15
CA ILE A 289 0.94 -33.82 -7.18
C ILE A 289 2.38 -33.41 -7.50
N GLU A 290 2.61 -33.01 -8.75
CA GLU A 290 3.79 -32.26 -9.15
C GLU A 290 3.41 -30.80 -9.34
N LEU A 291 3.89 -29.95 -8.44
CA LEU A 291 3.74 -28.50 -8.49
C LEU A 291 4.89 -27.92 -9.32
N SER A 292 4.56 -27.11 -10.32
CA SER A 292 5.51 -26.29 -11.09
C SER A 292 5.24 -24.81 -10.80
N VAL A 293 6.24 -24.11 -10.29
CA VAL A 293 6.13 -22.70 -9.89
C VAL A 293 7.40 -21.94 -10.25
N LYS A 294 7.25 -20.69 -10.71
CA LYS A 294 8.36 -19.79 -10.98
C LYS A 294 8.76 -19.06 -9.72
N ALA A 295 10.06 -18.95 -9.43
CA ALA A 295 10.62 -18.16 -8.36
C ALA A 295 11.99 -17.62 -8.76
N VAL A 296 12.40 -16.49 -8.17
CA VAL A 296 13.70 -15.86 -8.46
C VAL A 296 14.80 -16.38 -7.54
N HIS A 297 14.45 -16.89 -6.36
CA HIS A 297 15.42 -17.34 -5.36
C HIS A 297 14.95 -18.61 -4.64
N GLU A 298 15.90 -19.49 -4.30
CA GLU A 298 15.62 -20.74 -3.58
C GLU A 298 14.92 -20.51 -2.23
N MET A 299 15.24 -19.39 -1.54
CA MET A 299 14.63 -19.03 -0.26
C MET A 299 13.15 -18.64 -0.34
N GLU A 300 12.58 -18.58 -1.53
CA GLU A 300 11.13 -18.45 -1.73
C GLU A 300 10.42 -19.80 -1.68
N ILE A 301 11.14 -20.87 -2.02
CA ILE A 301 10.63 -22.25 -2.12
C ILE A 301 10.97 -23.05 -0.87
N ILE A 302 12.22 -23.02 -0.43
CA ILE A 302 12.71 -23.87 0.67
C ILE A 302 11.87 -23.76 1.95
N PRO A 303 11.52 -22.55 2.46
CA PRO A 303 10.70 -22.45 3.67
C PRO A 303 9.30 -23.05 3.49
N ARG A 304 8.72 -22.95 2.27
CA ARG A 304 7.39 -23.52 1.96
C ARG A 304 7.45 -25.05 1.95
N VAL A 305 8.51 -25.63 1.38
CA VAL A 305 8.74 -27.07 1.36
C VAL A 305 9.01 -27.58 2.77
N LEU A 306 9.83 -26.89 3.56
CA LEU A 306 10.09 -27.23 4.96
C LEU A 306 8.81 -27.20 5.82
N ASN A 307 7.88 -26.29 5.54
CA ASN A 307 6.58 -26.23 6.23
C ASN A 307 5.71 -27.47 5.99
N LEU A 308 5.89 -28.15 4.86
CA LEU A 308 5.21 -29.40 4.52
C LEU A 308 5.95 -30.63 5.06
N GLY A 309 7.17 -30.46 5.61
CA GLY A 309 7.98 -31.53 6.19
C GLY A 309 8.28 -32.65 5.19
N ALA A 310 8.08 -33.90 5.62
CA ALA A 310 8.33 -35.09 4.80
C ALA A 310 7.34 -35.27 3.63
N HIS A 311 6.31 -34.41 3.53
CA HIS A 311 5.28 -34.49 2.50
C HIS A 311 5.65 -33.78 1.20
N ALA A 312 6.81 -33.08 1.14
CA ALA A 312 7.24 -32.36 -0.04
C ALA A 312 8.71 -32.62 -0.38
N GLU A 313 9.00 -32.75 -1.67
CA GLU A 313 10.34 -33.00 -2.21
C GLU A 313 10.62 -32.03 -3.38
N ILE A 314 11.74 -31.31 -3.35
CA ILE A 314 12.20 -30.50 -4.49
C ILE A 314 12.80 -31.42 -5.54
N LEU A 315 12.20 -31.47 -6.74
CA LEU A 315 12.70 -32.25 -7.87
C LEU A 315 13.69 -31.45 -8.70
N SER A 316 13.43 -30.16 -8.91
CA SER A 316 14.30 -29.24 -9.65
C SER A 316 14.13 -27.78 -9.20
N PRO A 317 15.12 -26.92 -9.43
CA PRO A 317 16.46 -27.19 -9.97
C PRO A 317 17.37 -27.92 -8.99
N ALA A 318 18.43 -28.54 -9.51
CA ALA A 318 19.38 -29.33 -8.72
C ALA A 318 20.05 -28.50 -7.58
N SER A 319 20.32 -27.22 -7.82
CA SER A 319 20.85 -26.30 -6.79
C SER A 319 19.94 -26.17 -5.56
N ALA A 320 18.65 -26.03 -5.77
CA ALA A 320 17.68 -25.95 -4.68
C ALA A 320 17.53 -27.28 -3.93
N ARG A 321 17.55 -28.41 -4.70
CA ARG A 321 17.53 -29.74 -4.11
C ARG A 321 18.77 -29.97 -3.22
N SER A 322 19.97 -29.65 -3.72
CA SER A 322 21.21 -29.79 -2.94
C SER A 322 21.20 -28.95 -1.69
N LEU A 323 20.76 -27.70 -1.77
CA LEU A 323 20.63 -26.82 -0.61
C LEU A 323 19.62 -27.37 0.42
N MET A 324 18.50 -27.92 -0.05
CA MET A 324 17.51 -28.55 0.82
C MET A 324 18.08 -29.77 1.55
N VAL A 325 18.85 -30.63 0.85
CA VAL A 325 19.51 -31.79 1.46
C VAL A 325 20.48 -31.35 2.56
N GLU A 326 21.25 -30.30 2.33
CA GLU A 326 22.16 -29.75 3.34
C GLU A 326 21.40 -29.25 4.58
N ILE A 327 20.31 -28.47 4.37
CA ILE A 327 19.49 -27.98 5.48
C ILE A 327 18.89 -29.13 6.29
N VAL A 328 18.33 -30.16 5.61
CA VAL A 328 17.73 -31.31 6.29
C VAL A 328 18.76 -32.09 7.10
N LYS A 329 19.99 -32.26 6.61
CA LYS A 329 21.09 -32.88 7.37
C LYS A 329 21.42 -32.08 8.62
N GLN A 330 21.60 -30.76 8.49
CA GLN A 330 21.87 -29.91 9.64
C GLN A 330 20.68 -29.86 10.64
N MET A 331 19.45 -30.06 10.15
CA MET A 331 18.32 -30.23 11.06
C MET A 331 18.36 -31.55 11.79
N ALA A 332 18.62 -32.68 11.10
CA ALA A 332 18.71 -34.00 11.70
C ALA A 332 19.77 -34.03 12.80
N GLU A 333 20.99 -33.51 12.53
CA GLU A 333 22.08 -33.40 13.52
C GLU A 333 21.71 -32.66 14.82
N LYS A 334 20.66 -31.84 14.81
CA LYS A 334 20.19 -31.14 16.02
C LYS A 334 19.18 -31.93 16.84
N TYR A 335 18.66 -33.00 16.31
CA TYR A 335 17.70 -33.90 16.96
C TYR A 335 18.25 -35.30 17.20
N ASP A 336 19.48 -35.55 16.74
CA ASP A 336 20.26 -36.78 17.03
C ASP A 336 20.99 -36.62 18.38
N ASP A 337 20.22 -36.51 19.50
CA ASP A 337 20.74 -36.53 20.89
C ASP A 337 20.70 -37.92 21.47
#